data_aabc3605c89a0fd7395c133d3f8cbbcf
#
_entry.id   aabc3605c89a0fd7395c133d3f8cbbcf
#
_cell.length_a   1.000
_cell.length_b   1.000
_cell.length_c   1.000
_cell.angle_alpha   90.00
_cell.angle_beta   90.00
_cell.angle_gamma   90.00
#
_symmetry.space_group_name_H-M   'P 1'
#
loop_
_entity.id
_entity.type
_entity.pdbx_description
1 polymer ?
#
loop_
_entity_poly.entity_id
_entity_poly.type
_entity_poly.pdbx_seq_one_letter_code
_entity_poly.pdbx_strand_id
1 'polypeptide(L)'
;MRCDEMVMKMMMAQGEKDPKHTSRVVLVKRIIMKHDSPVQQGIGKPSVYHAVVVIFLEFFAWGLLTTPMLTVLHETFPKHTFLINGLIQGVKGLLSFMSAPLIGALSDVWGRRSFLLVTVFFTCAPIPLMRLSPWWYFAMISVSGAFSVTFSVIFAYIADVTDVRERSTAYGLVSATFAASLVTSPAIGAYLSASYGDNLVVLVATLIALADICFILLAVPESLPDKMRLNTWGAPISWEQADPFASLRKVGQDTTVLLICITVFLSYLPEAGQYSSFFLYLRQVINFSPKTIAVFIGVVGILSILAQTLF
;
A
#
# COMPACT_ATOMS: atom_id res chain seq x y z
N MET A 1 -19.34 21.40 -22.02
CA MET A 1 -18.87 21.45 -23.42
C MET A 1 -17.41 21.87 -23.33
N ARG A 2 -16.46 20.95 -23.54
CA ARG A 2 -15.02 21.16 -23.27
C ARG A 2 -14.39 21.98 -24.37
N CYS A 3 -13.43 22.84 -24.03
CA CYS A 3 -12.65 23.66 -24.95
C CYS A 3 -11.98 22.84 -26.06
N ASP A 4 -11.59 21.62 -25.76
CA ASP A 4 -10.94 20.67 -26.67
C ASP A 4 -11.84 20.22 -27.84
N GLU A 5 -13.15 20.07 -27.60
CA GLU A 5 -14.11 19.74 -28.67
C GLU A 5 -14.31 20.90 -29.66
N MET A 6 -14.23 22.12 -29.14
CA MET A 6 -14.39 23.31 -29.96
C MET A 6 -13.17 23.59 -30.83
N VAL A 7 -11.97 23.36 -30.28
CA VAL A 7 -10.71 23.45 -31.04
C VAL A 7 -10.61 22.33 -32.09
N MET A 8 -11.05 21.12 -31.76
CA MET A 8 -11.05 19.99 -32.70
C MET A 8 -12.07 20.21 -33.85
N LYS A 9 -13.25 20.79 -33.57
CA LYS A 9 -14.23 21.16 -34.62
C LYS A 9 -13.73 22.30 -35.50
N MET A 10 -13.01 23.30 -34.95
CA MET A 10 -12.38 24.37 -35.73
C MET A 10 -11.26 23.83 -36.64
N MET A 11 -10.44 22.90 -36.13
CA MET A 11 -9.39 22.27 -36.95
C MET A 11 -9.93 21.35 -38.06
N MET A 12 -11.04 20.65 -37.83
CA MET A 12 -11.71 19.86 -38.86
C MET A 12 -12.37 20.72 -39.94
N ALA A 13 -12.90 21.89 -39.60
CA ALA A 13 -13.51 22.81 -40.56
C ALA A 13 -12.49 23.53 -41.49
N GLN A 14 -11.22 23.64 -41.08
CA GLN A 14 -10.14 24.20 -41.90
C GLN A 14 -9.37 23.17 -42.74
N GLY A 15 -9.55 21.85 -42.49
CA GLY A 15 -8.79 20.77 -43.14
C GLY A 15 -9.36 20.24 -44.46
N GLU A 16 -10.50 20.73 -44.93
CA GLU A 16 -11.23 20.14 -46.06
C GLU A 16 -10.79 20.66 -47.44
N LYS A 17 -9.69 21.42 -47.55
CA LYS A 17 -9.29 22.03 -48.81
C LYS A 17 -7.97 21.57 -49.44
N ASP A 18 -7.18 20.69 -48.78
CA ASP A 18 -5.93 20.22 -49.41
C ASP A 18 -5.49 18.82 -48.90
N PRO A 19 -5.55 17.77 -49.79
CA PRO A 19 -5.19 16.38 -49.41
C PRO A 19 -3.70 16.21 -49.07
N LYS A 20 -2.81 17.11 -49.50
CA LYS A 20 -1.38 17.09 -49.14
C LYS A 20 -1.10 17.62 -47.75
N HIS A 21 -1.95 18.50 -47.21
CA HIS A 21 -1.83 19.04 -45.89
C HIS A 21 -2.22 17.99 -44.82
N THR A 22 -3.24 17.18 -45.12
CA THR A 22 -3.71 16.10 -44.23
C THR A 22 -2.64 15.02 -44.05
N SER A 23 -1.91 14.64 -45.10
CA SER A 23 -0.80 13.69 -45.01
C SER A 23 0.36 14.22 -44.16
N ARG A 24 0.70 15.51 -44.28
CA ARG A 24 1.76 16.14 -43.43
C ARG A 24 1.36 16.23 -41.95
N VAL A 25 0.13 16.60 -41.67
CA VAL A 25 -0.37 16.68 -40.29
C VAL A 25 -0.41 15.29 -39.62
N VAL A 26 -0.82 14.24 -40.34
CA VAL A 26 -0.79 12.85 -39.88
C VAL A 26 0.65 12.38 -39.69
N LEU A 27 1.57 12.74 -40.57
CA LEU A 27 2.98 12.35 -40.50
C LEU A 27 3.69 13.08 -39.31
N VAL A 28 3.44 14.37 -39.14
CA VAL A 28 3.93 15.16 -38.00
C VAL A 28 3.35 14.65 -36.69
N LYS A 29 2.05 14.32 -36.65
CA LYS A 29 1.41 13.70 -35.49
C LYS A 29 2.00 12.33 -35.16
N ARG A 30 2.37 11.53 -36.20
CA ARG A 30 3.04 10.24 -36.06
C ARG A 30 4.50 10.37 -35.61
N ILE A 31 5.20 11.41 -36.04
CA ILE A 31 6.58 11.70 -35.63
C ILE A 31 6.58 12.25 -34.18
N ILE A 32 5.67 13.14 -33.85
CA ILE A 32 5.52 13.66 -32.45
C ILE A 32 5.12 12.53 -31.51
N MET A 33 4.19 11.64 -31.88
CA MET A 33 3.83 10.48 -31.08
C MET A 33 4.96 9.43 -30.97
N LYS A 34 5.94 9.44 -31.88
CA LYS A 34 7.08 8.51 -31.85
C LYS A 34 8.28 9.08 -31.09
N HIS A 35 8.29 10.38 -30.83
CA HIS A 35 9.37 11.04 -30.08
C HIS A 35 9.04 11.24 -28.59
N ASP A 36 7.77 11.10 -28.22
CA ASP A 36 7.30 11.11 -26.81
C ASP A 36 7.11 9.69 -26.26
N SER A 37 8.04 8.77 -26.55
CA SER A 37 8.18 7.59 -25.71
C SER A 37 8.95 8.03 -24.47
N PRO A 38 8.28 8.23 -23.31
CA PRO A 38 8.99 8.50 -22.06
C PRO A 38 9.96 7.36 -21.84
N VAL A 39 11.13 7.65 -21.31
CA VAL A 39 12.05 6.63 -20.78
C VAL A 39 11.23 5.82 -19.78
N GLN A 40 10.77 4.66 -20.21
CA GLN A 40 9.93 3.76 -19.42
C GLN A 40 10.84 3.23 -18.30
N GLN A 41 10.87 3.94 -17.17
CA GLN A 41 11.60 3.53 -15.99
C GLN A 41 10.88 2.31 -15.42
N GLY A 42 11.57 1.18 -15.35
CA GLY A 42 11.03 -0.09 -14.89
C GLY A 42 11.10 -1.19 -15.95
N ILE A 43 10.72 -2.41 -15.58
CA ILE A 43 10.77 -3.59 -16.45
C ILE A 43 9.39 -3.87 -17.04
N GLY A 44 9.26 -3.66 -18.35
CA GLY A 44 8.04 -3.96 -19.09
C GLY A 44 6.93 -2.93 -18.93
N LYS A 45 5.69 -3.36 -19.22
CA LYS A 45 4.49 -2.51 -19.06
C LYS A 45 3.97 -2.56 -17.61
N PRO A 46 3.35 -1.48 -17.09
CA PRO A 46 2.67 -1.50 -15.80
C PRO A 46 1.65 -2.65 -15.75
N SER A 47 1.70 -3.44 -14.68
CA SER A 47 0.87 -4.64 -14.52
C SER A 47 0.49 -4.85 -13.05
N VAL A 48 -0.64 -5.51 -12.84
CA VAL A 48 -1.12 -5.93 -11.51
C VAL A 48 -0.08 -6.76 -10.74
N TYR A 49 0.72 -7.55 -11.45
CA TYR A 49 1.75 -8.39 -10.83
C TYR A 49 2.85 -7.58 -10.10
N HIS A 50 3.17 -6.38 -10.55
CA HIS A 50 4.11 -5.50 -9.81
C HIS A 50 3.53 -5.11 -8.44
N ALA A 51 2.24 -4.77 -8.40
CA ALA A 51 1.55 -4.45 -7.16
C ALA A 51 1.47 -5.67 -6.21
N VAL A 52 1.20 -6.86 -6.74
CA VAL A 52 1.16 -8.12 -5.99
C VAL A 52 2.50 -8.42 -5.31
N VAL A 53 3.61 -8.28 -6.04
CA VAL A 53 4.96 -8.52 -5.49
C VAL A 53 5.30 -7.52 -4.38
N VAL A 54 5.02 -6.24 -4.57
CA VAL A 54 5.26 -5.20 -3.55
C VAL A 54 4.47 -5.49 -2.27
N ILE A 55 3.16 -5.74 -2.38
CA ILE A 55 2.33 -6.06 -1.21
C ILE A 55 2.82 -7.33 -0.52
N PHE A 56 3.19 -8.34 -1.28
CA PHE A 56 3.72 -9.57 -0.68
C PHE A 56 4.99 -9.32 0.12
N LEU A 57 5.99 -8.65 -0.47
CA LEU A 57 7.28 -8.41 0.18
C LEU A 57 7.17 -7.50 1.40
N GLU A 58 6.42 -6.38 1.29
CA GLU A 58 6.21 -5.44 2.39
C GLU A 58 5.56 -6.12 3.59
N PHE A 59 4.41 -6.78 3.38
CA PHE A 59 3.67 -7.39 4.49
C PHE A 59 4.29 -8.70 4.97
N PHE A 60 5.03 -9.39 4.14
CA PHE A 60 5.82 -10.54 4.57
C PHE A 60 6.95 -10.12 5.51
N ALA A 61 7.66 -9.03 5.20
CA ALA A 61 8.69 -8.49 6.09
C ALA A 61 8.10 -8.08 7.45
N TRP A 62 6.94 -7.42 7.46
CA TRP A 62 6.24 -7.05 8.68
C TRP A 62 5.76 -8.24 9.49
N GLY A 63 5.18 -9.23 8.85
CA GLY A 63 4.65 -10.40 9.53
C GLY A 63 5.74 -11.26 10.18
N LEU A 64 6.95 -11.34 9.61
CA LEU A 64 8.10 -11.99 10.24
C LEU A 64 8.42 -11.40 11.62
N LEU A 65 8.21 -10.11 11.80
CA LEU A 65 8.55 -9.37 13.03
C LEU A 65 7.51 -9.51 14.13
N THR A 66 6.40 -10.20 13.92
CA THR A 66 5.33 -10.34 14.92
C THR A 66 5.88 -10.86 16.25
N THR A 67 6.70 -11.92 16.25
CA THR A 67 7.28 -12.49 17.47
C THR A 67 8.37 -11.60 18.07
N PRO A 68 9.39 -11.12 17.34
CA PRO A 68 10.39 -10.20 17.88
C PRO A 68 9.80 -8.90 18.44
N MET A 69 8.80 -8.33 17.75
CA MET A 69 8.13 -7.11 18.22
C MET A 69 7.46 -7.30 19.59
N LEU A 70 6.75 -8.41 19.78
CA LEU A 70 6.10 -8.72 21.04
C LEU A 70 7.12 -8.93 22.17
N THR A 71 8.28 -9.52 21.87
CA THR A 71 9.38 -9.69 22.83
C THR A 71 9.94 -8.34 23.27
N VAL A 72 10.34 -7.51 22.32
CA VAL A 72 10.91 -6.18 22.58
C VAL A 72 9.90 -5.28 23.30
N LEU A 73 8.61 -5.35 22.94
CA LEU A 73 7.56 -4.57 23.60
C LEU A 73 7.40 -4.98 25.06
N HIS A 74 7.38 -6.28 25.35
CA HIS A 74 7.26 -6.80 26.71
C HIS A 74 8.49 -6.48 27.57
N GLU A 75 9.69 -6.62 27.01
CA GLU A 75 10.93 -6.30 27.72
C GLU A 75 11.07 -4.80 28.03
N THR A 76 10.61 -3.95 27.11
CA THR A 76 10.71 -2.50 27.28
C THR A 76 9.62 -1.95 28.22
N PHE A 77 8.40 -2.50 28.16
CA PHE A 77 7.24 -2.02 28.93
C PHE A 77 6.50 -3.15 29.66
N PRO A 78 7.14 -3.84 30.62
CA PRO A 78 6.57 -5.05 31.24
C PRO A 78 5.25 -4.81 31.99
N LYS A 79 5.06 -3.63 32.60
CA LYS A 79 3.85 -3.30 33.36
C LYS A 79 2.68 -2.79 32.52
N HIS A 80 2.95 -2.21 31.36
CA HIS A 80 1.96 -1.51 30.53
C HIS A 80 1.98 -1.95 29.06
N THR A 81 2.38 -3.18 28.79
CA THR A 81 2.56 -3.71 27.43
C THR A 81 1.31 -3.52 26.55
N PHE A 82 0.12 -3.88 27.06
CA PHE A 82 -1.13 -3.72 26.30
C PHE A 82 -1.48 -2.26 26.02
N LEU A 83 -1.31 -1.39 27.02
CA LEU A 83 -1.60 0.04 26.90
C LEU A 83 -0.68 0.68 25.87
N ILE A 84 0.61 0.41 25.93
CA ILE A 84 1.60 0.96 25.00
C ILE A 84 1.40 0.41 23.60
N ASN A 85 1.10 -0.89 23.44
CA ASN A 85 0.74 -1.46 22.16
C ASN A 85 -0.48 -0.73 21.55
N GLY A 86 -1.55 -0.57 22.33
CA GLY A 86 -2.74 0.15 21.89
C GLY A 86 -2.45 1.61 21.54
N LEU A 87 -1.60 2.29 22.29
CA LEU A 87 -1.19 3.67 22.01
C LEU A 87 -0.42 3.77 20.68
N ILE A 88 0.57 2.90 20.45
CA ILE A 88 1.36 2.85 19.21
C ILE A 88 0.45 2.62 18.02
N GLN A 89 -0.43 1.62 18.09
CA GLN A 89 -1.36 1.31 17.00
C GLN A 89 -2.40 2.42 16.79
N GLY A 90 -2.87 3.05 17.88
CA GLY A 90 -3.79 4.19 17.81
C GLY A 90 -3.16 5.42 17.12
N VAL A 91 -1.93 5.79 17.51
CA VAL A 91 -1.19 6.89 16.88
C VAL A 91 -0.91 6.58 15.41
N LYS A 92 -0.45 5.35 15.12
CA LYS A 92 -0.22 4.89 13.74
C LYS A 92 -1.49 5.00 12.90
N GLY A 93 -2.62 4.50 13.42
CA GLY A 93 -3.91 4.54 12.70
C GLY A 93 -4.43 5.96 12.49
N LEU A 94 -4.31 6.83 13.49
CA LEU A 94 -4.71 8.23 13.38
C LEU A 94 -3.90 8.96 12.31
N LEU A 95 -2.58 8.79 12.31
CA LEU A 95 -1.71 9.39 11.31
C LEU A 95 -2.02 8.85 9.90
N SER A 96 -2.26 7.55 9.75
CA SER A 96 -2.68 6.94 8.49
C SER A 96 -4.00 7.52 7.98
N PHE A 97 -4.98 7.67 8.85
CA PHE A 97 -6.28 8.28 8.50
C PHE A 97 -6.11 9.70 7.96
N MET A 98 -5.30 10.52 8.63
CA MET A 98 -5.08 11.91 8.22
C MET A 98 -4.26 12.02 6.93
N SER A 99 -3.29 11.14 6.73
CA SER A 99 -2.38 11.22 5.58
C SER A 99 -2.91 10.53 4.32
N ALA A 100 -3.83 9.57 4.43
CA ALA A 100 -4.29 8.77 3.30
C ALA A 100 -4.84 9.61 2.13
N PRO A 101 -5.76 10.58 2.31
CA PRO A 101 -6.24 11.39 1.22
C PRO A 101 -5.15 12.31 0.64
N LEU A 102 -4.28 12.84 1.50
CA LEU A 102 -3.16 13.70 1.08
C LEU A 102 -2.18 12.91 0.20
N ILE A 103 -1.74 11.74 0.64
CA ILE A 103 -0.82 10.90 -0.13
C ILE A 103 -1.48 10.41 -1.41
N GLY A 104 -2.77 10.08 -1.37
CA GLY A 104 -3.56 9.74 -2.54
C GLY A 104 -3.54 10.87 -3.58
N ALA A 105 -3.91 12.08 -3.18
CA ALA A 105 -3.92 13.26 -4.05
C ALA A 105 -2.53 13.60 -4.59
N LEU A 106 -1.49 13.52 -3.77
CA LEU A 106 -0.10 13.75 -4.19
C LEU A 106 0.37 12.69 -5.21
N SER A 107 0.00 11.43 -5.01
CA SER A 107 0.35 10.35 -5.93
C SER A 107 -0.34 10.50 -7.29
N ASP A 108 -1.52 11.13 -7.34
CA ASP A 108 -2.24 11.47 -8.58
C ASP A 108 -1.50 12.54 -9.41
N VAL A 109 -0.71 13.38 -8.76
CA VAL A 109 -0.01 14.50 -9.40
C VAL A 109 1.43 14.14 -9.76
N TRP A 110 2.17 13.53 -8.84
CA TRP A 110 3.62 13.32 -8.97
C TRP A 110 4.02 11.92 -9.39
N GLY A 111 3.06 11.02 -9.52
CA GLY A 111 3.26 9.65 -9.98
C GLY A 111 3.15 8.61 -8.88
N ARG A 112 2.58 7.46 -9.24
CA ARG A 112 2.30 6.35 -8.32
C ARG A 112 3.57 5.68 -7.79
N ARG A 113 4.53 5.43 -8.69
CA ARG A 113 5.79 4.76 -8.35
C ARG A 113 6.58 5.50 -7.29
N SER A 114 6.69 6.84 -7.41
CA SER A 114 7.44 7.66 -6.46
C SER A 114 6.83 7.59 -5.06
N PHE A 115 5.49 7.66 -4.97
CA PHE A 115 4.80 7.56 -3.67
C PHE A 115 4.80 6.14 -3.12
N LEU A 116 4.74 5.12 -3.97
CA LEU A 116 4.91 3.73 -3.55
C LEU A 116 6.28 3.53 -2.90
N LEU A 117 7.33 4.08 -3.52
CA LEU A 117 8.68 4.03 -2.95
C LEU A 117 8.76 4.75 -1.59
N VAL A 118 8.17 5.94 -1.49
CA VAL A 118 8.15 6.73 -0.25
C VAL A 118 7.40 6.00 0.86
N THR A 119 6.20 5.49 0.58
CA THR A 119 5.40 4.77 1.58
C THR A 119 6.11 3.51 2.06
N VAL A 120 6.60 2.67 1.17
CA VAL A 120 7.34 1.44 1.53
C VAL A 120 8.64 1.74 2.27
N PHE A 121 9.39 2.77 1.85
CA PHE A 121 10.60 3.17 2.55
C PHE A 121 10.34 3.57 4.01
N PHE A 122 9.37 4.46 4.25
CA PHE A 122 9.08 4.92 5.60
C PHE A 122 8.37 3.87 6.46
N THR A 123 7.58 2.98 5.87
CA THR A 123 6.98 1.86 6.61
C THR A 123 8.03 0.81 6.99
N CYS A 124 9.03 0.56 6.16
CA CYS A 124 10.07 -0.42 6.43
C CYS A 124 11.25 0.14 7.24
N ALA A 125 11.46 1.46 7.27
CA ALA A 125 12.55 2.10 8.01
C ALA A 125 12.63 1.73 9.51
N PRO A 126 11.55 1.50 10.25
CA PRO A 126 11.63 1.06 11.64
C PRO A 126 12.23 -0.34 11.84
N ILE A 127 12.18 -1.22 10.83
CA ILE A 127 12.59 -2.62 10.96
C ILE A 127 14.02 -2.77 11.52
N PRO A 128 15.06 -2.19 10.92
CA PRO A 128 16.42 -2.31 11.44
C PRO A 128 16.60 -1.60 12.80
N LEU A 129 15.80 -0.57 13.10
CA LEU A 129 15.90 0.19 14.35
C LEU A 129 15.51 -0.65 15.57
N MET A 130 14.73 -1.70 15.40
CA MET A 130 14.37 -2.64 16.47
C MET A 130 15.62 -3.20 17.17
N ARG A 131 16.74 -3.35 16.46
CA ARG A 131 17.98 -3.88 17.01
C ARG A 131 18.92 -2.80 17.57
N LEU A 132 18.79 -1.58 17.07
CA LEU A 132 19.62 -0.46 17.51
C LEU A 132 19.11 0.13 18.83
N SER A 133 17.82 0.40 18.93
CA SER A 133 17.20 0.95 20.14
C SER A 133 15.68 0.72 20.11
N PRO A 134 15.11 0.08 21.15
CA PRO A 134 13.67 -0.10 21.27
C PRO A 134 12.89 1.22 21.25
N TRP A 135 13.42 2.26 21.87
CA TRP A 135 12.77 3.58 21.91
C TRP A 135 12.65 4.22 20.53
N TRP A 136 13.73 4.21 19.75
CA TRP A 136 13.71 4.70 18.38
C TRP A 136 12.80 3.85 17.48
N TYR A 137 12.76 2.53 17.71
CA TYR A 137 11.84 1.65 17.00
C TYR A 137 10.38 2.05 17.26
N PHE A 138 9.96 2.19 18.52
CA PHE A 138 8.58 2.57 18.86
C PHE A 138 8.22 3.98 18.40
N ALA A 139 9.14 4.92 18.48
CA ALA A 139 8.93 6.26 17.94
C ALA A 139 8.73 6.23 16.41
N MET A 140 9.62 5.54 15.70
CA MET A 140 9.56 5.47 14.24
C MET A 140 8.36 4.67 13.72
N ILE A 141 7.98 3.59 14.39
CA ILE A 141 6.78 2.83 13.98
C ILE A 141 5.50 3.65 14.18
N SER A 142 5.43 4.50 15.20
CA SER A 142 4.30 5.41 15.39
C SER A 142 4.25 6.47 14.29
N VAL A 143 5.39 7.11 13.97
CA VAL A 143 5.48 8.12 12.91
C VAL A 143 5.28 7.51 11.52
N SER A 144 5.74 6.28 11.29
CA SER A 144 5.54 5.57 10.03
C SER A 144 4.06 5.40 9.66
N GLY A 145 3.17 5.55 10.64
CA GLY A 145 1.72 5.61 10.41
C GLY A 145 1.32 6.64 9.35
N ALA A 146 2.00 7.79 9.29
CA ALA A 146 1.74 8.80 8.26
C ALA A 146 1.98 8.29 6.82
N PHE A 147 2.81 7.26 6.66
CA PHE A 147 3.15 6.65 5.37
C PHE A 147 2.55 5.24 5.21
N SER A 148 1.89 4.70 6.21
CA SER A 148 1.26 3.36 6.18
C SER A 148 -0.03 3.35 5.35
N VAL A 149 0.04 3.89 4.15
CA VAL A 149 -1.06 4.04 3.18
C VAL A 149 -0.73 3.38 1.84
N THR A 150 0.19 2.43 1.83
CA THR A 150 0.64 1.69 0.64
C THR A 150 -0.54 1.10 -0.13
N PHE A 151 -1.55 0.57 0.55
CA PHE A 151 -2.77 0.06 -0.10
C PHE A 151 -3.49 1.12 -0.93
N SER A 152 -3.58 2.36 -0.45
CA SER A 152 -4.23 3.45 -1.20
C SER A 152 -3.51 3.71 -2.52
N VAL A 153 -2.17 3.76 -2.48
CA VAL A 153 -1.35 3.96 -3.69
C VAL A 153 -1.41 2.75 -4.62
N ILE A 154 -1.38 1.53 -4.08
CA ILE A 154 -1.48 0.28 -4.85
C ILE A 154 -2.84 0.14 -5.53
N PHE A 155 -3.94 0.43 -4.85
CA PHE A 155 -5.27 0.37 -5.47
C PHE A 155 -5.43 1.42 -6.57
N ALA A 156 -4.85 2.60 -6.40
CA ALA A 156 -4.80 3.60 -7.44
C ALA A 156 -3.94 3.13 -8.64
N TYR A 157 -2.76 2.55 -8.38
CA TYR A 157 -1.91 1.95 -9.41
C TYR A 157 -2.65 0.87 -10.21
N ILE A 158 -3.38 -0.02 -9.53
CA ILE A 158 -4.18 -1.07 -10.17
C ILE A 158 -5.31 -0.47 -11.00
N ALA A 159 -5.98 0.58 -10.48
CA ALA A 159 -7.03 1.26 -11.22
C ALA A 159 -6.54 1.90 -12.52
N ASP A 160 -5.27 2.34 -12.55
CA ASP A 160 -4.63 2.92 -13.73
C ASP A 160 -4.28 1.86 -14.79
N VAL A 161 -4.00 0.62 -14.39
CA VAL A 161 -3.51 -0.46 -15.28
C VAL A 161 -4.57 -1.49 -15.65
N THR A 162 -5.78 -1.41 -15.07
CA THR A 162 -6.86 -2.37 -15.32
C THR A 162 -8.12 -1.72 -15.85
N ASP A 163 -8.82 -2.42 -16.72
CA ASP A 163 -10.16 -2.03 -17.16
C ASP A 163 -11.18 -2.21 -16.02
N VAL A 164 -12.26 -1.43 -16.05
CA VAL A 164 -13.32 -1.43 -15.02
C VAL A 164 -13.89 -2.83 -14.74
N ARG A 165 -13.96 -3.68 -15.76
CA ARG A 165 -14.49 -5.05 -15.64
C ARG A 165 -13.56 -6.00 -14.87
N GLU A 166 -12.24 -5.81 -14.99
CA GLU A 166 -11.22 -6.68 -14.39
C GLU A 166 -10.73 -6.14 -13.05
N ARG A 167 -11.06 -4.88 -12.72
CA ARG A 167 -10.57 -4.19 -11.54
C ARG A 167 -10.90 -4.91 -10.24
N SER A 168 -12.12 -5.43 -10.11
CA SER A 168 -12.56 -6.19 -8.93
C SER A 168 -11.70 -7.45 -8.70
N THR A 169 -11.42 -8.19 -9.77
CA THR A 169 -10.55 -9.38 -9.73
C THR A 169 -9.12 -9.02 -9.34
N ALA A 170 -8.59 -7.91 -9.88
CA ALA A 170 -7.25 -7.44 -9.57
C ALA A 170 -7.13 -6.99 -8.09
N TYR A 171 -8.13 -6.30 -7.56
CA TYR A 171 -8.19 -5.95 -6.13
C TYR A 171 -8.29 -7.19 -5.24
N GLY A 172 -9.09 -8.18 -5.66
CA GLY A 172 -9.19 -9.48 -5.00
C GLY A 172 -7.85 -10.21 -4.93
N LEU A 173 -7.08 -10.22 -6.04
CA LEU A 173 -5.75 -10.84 -6.09
C LEU A 173 -4.78 -10.18 -5.11
N VAL A 174 -4.75 -8.85 -5.03
CA VAL A 174 -3.89 -8.12 -4.08
C VAL A 174 -4.31 -8.40 -2.63
N SER A 175 -5.61 -8.41 -2.34
CA SER A 175 -6.12 -8.71 -1.01
C SER A 175 -5.81 -10.16 -0.59
N ALA A 176 -5.93 -11.11 -1.51
CA ALA A 176 -5.55 -12.51 -1.26
C ALA A 176 -4.05 -12.66 -1.02
N THR A 177 -3.21 -11.93 -1.76
CA THR A 177 -1.76 -11.92 -1.57
C THR A 177 -1.38 -11.34 -0.21
N PHE A 178 -2.01 -10.25 0.19
CA PHE A 178 -1.87 -9.67 1.53
C PHE A 178 -2.21 -10.69 2.62
N ALA A 179 -3.38 -11.33 2.53
CA ALA A 179 -3.79 -12.36 3.48
C ALA A 179 -2.81 -13.54 3.53
N ALA A 180 -2.33 -14.01 2.36
CA ALA A 180 -1.33 -15.08 2.29
C ALA A 180 -0.01 -14.69 2.96
N SER A 181 0.46 -13.45 2.78
CA SER A 181 1.68 -12.96 3.43
C SER A 181 1.52 -12.89 4.94
N LEU A 182 0.40 -12.37 5.45
CA LEU A 182 0.12 -12.26 6.90
C LEU A 182 -0.08 -13.61 7.60
N VAL A 183 -0.46 -14.64 6.86
CA VAL A 183 -0.59 -16.00 7.41
C VAL A 183 0.75 -16.70 7.46
N THR A 184 1.52 -16.63 6.37
CA THR A 184 2.76 -17.39 6.24
C THR A 184 3.92 -16.77 7.01
N SER A 185 4.03 -15.45 7.00
CA SER A 185 5.19 -14.75 7.58
C SER A 185 5.30 -14.86 9.10
N PRO A 186 4.23 -14.71 9.92
CA PRO A 186 4.37 -14.87 11.37
C PRO A 186 4.73 -16.30 11.79
N ALA A 187 4.24 -17.31 11.07
CA ALA A 187 4.58 -18.70 11.32
C ALA A 187 6.07 -18.96 11.08
N ILE A 188 6.59 -18.47 9.94
CA ILE A 188 8.01 -18.57 9.60
C ILE A 188 8.86 -17.75 10.58
N GLY A 189 8.43 -16.53 10.91
CA GLY A 189 9.09 -15.64 11.85
C GLY A 189 9.21 -16.26 13.25
N ALA A 190 8.14 -16.86 13.76
CA ALA A 190 8.13 -17.53 15.05
C ALA A 190 9.05 -18.79 15.05
N TYR A 191 9.07 -19.58 13.96
CA TYR A 191 9.96 -20.71 13.81
C TYR A 191 11.44 -20.28 13.79
N LEU A 192 11.78 -19.26 13.01
CA LEU A 192 13.13 -18.72 12.93
C LEU A 192 13.58 -18.12 14.27
N SER A 193 12.70 -17.36 14.93
CA SER A 193 12.95 -16.79 16.25
C SER A 193 13.26 -17.88 17.29
N ALA A 194 12.47 -18.95 17.30
CA ALA A 194 12.66 -20.06 18.24
C ALA A 194 13.91 -20.91 17.96
N SER A 195 14.34 -20.99 16.70
CA SER A 195 15.46 -21.84 16.29
C SER A 195 16.81 -21.12 16.25
N TYR A 196 16.81 -19.83 15.84
CA TYR A 196 18.02 -19.05 15.58
C TYR A 196 18.05 -17.71 16.30
N GLY A 197 16.98 -17.38 17.04
CA GLY A 197 16.86 -16.13 17.78
C GLY A 197 16.33 -14.95 16.97
N ASP A 198 15.86 -13.93 17.68
CA ASP A 198 15.19 -12.75 17.09
C ASP A 198 16.09 -11.90 16.19
N ASN A 199 17.41 -11.98 16.37
CA ASN A 199 18.38 -11.24 15.56
C ASN A 199 18.35 -11.64 14.11
N LEU A 200 18.28 -12.96 13.83
CA LEU A 200 18.20 -13.45 12.47
C LEU A 200 16.90 -13.05 11.81
N VAL A 201 15.78 -13.07 12.54
CA VAL A 201 14.46 -12.68 12.01
C VAL A 201 14.46 -11.23 11.57
N VAL A 202 14.99 -10.32 12.40
CA VAL A 202 15.10 -8.89 12.06
C VAL A 202 16.01 -8.66 10.85
N LEU A 203 17.14 -9.40 10.77
CA LEU A 203 18.03 -9.33 9.61
C LEU A 203 17.33 -9.77 8.33
N VAL A 204 16.66 -10.93 8.35
CA VAL A 204 15.91 -11.45 7.19
C VAL A 204 14.80 -10.48 6.78
N ALA A 205 14.04 -9.97 7.73
CA ALA A 205 12.99 -8.98 7.44
C ALA A 205 13.56 -7.70 6.82
N THR A 206 14.71 -7.22 7.31
CA THR A 206 15.41 -6.06 6.74
C THR A 206 15.88 -6.32 5.31
N LEU A 207 16.41 -7.51 5.02
CA LEU A 207 16.84 -7.87 3.66
C LEU A 207 15.66 -7.97 2.70
N ILE A 208 14.52 -8.49 3.15
CA ILE A 208 13.29 -8.55 2.34
C ILE A 208 12.75 -7.13 2.08
N ALA A 209 12.75 -6.27 3.09
CA ALA A 209 12.34 -4.86 2.94
C ALA A 209 13.26 -4.10 1.96
N LEU A 210 14.57 -4.33 2.01
CA LEU A 210 15.51 -3.78 1.03
C LEU A 210 15.26 -4.33 -0.38
N ALA A 211 14.97 -5.63 -0.49
CA ALA A 211 14.62 -6.24 -1.77
C ALA A 211 13.35 -5.64 -2.37
N ASP A 212 12.35 -5.32 -1.55
CA ASP A 212 11.12 -4.65 -1.98
C ASP A 212 11.40 -3.24 -2.49
N ILE A 213 12.17 -2.44 -1.75
CA ILE A 213 12.59 -1.10 -2.19
C ILE A 213 13.38 -1.18 -3.51
N CYS A 214 14.32 -2.13 -3.64
CA CYS A 214 15.06 -2.36 -4.87
C CYS A 214 14.12 -2.80 -6.02
N PHE A 215 13.14 -3.65 -5.74
CA PHE A 215 12.16 -4.07 -6.73
C PHE A 215 11.33 -2.89 -7.25
N ILE A 216 10.86 -2.00 -6.36
CA ILE A 216 10.14 -0.80 -6.77
C ILE A 216 11.04 0.10 -7.63
N LEU A 217 12.30 0.29 -7.23
CA LEU A 217 13.25 1.14 -7.95
C LEU A 217 13.61 0.60 -9.34
N LEU A 218 13.75 -0.70 -9.48
CA LEU A 218 14.30 -1.30 -10.71
C LEU A 218 13.21 -1.86 -11.63
N ALA A 219 12.17 -2.48 -11.05
CA ALA A 219 11.22 -3.27 -11.81
C ALA A 219 9.86 -2.58 -11.99
N VAL A 220 9.35 -1.85 -10.99
CA VAL A 220 8.01 -1.25 -11.06
C VAL A 220 7.99 -0.08 -12.04
N PRO A 221 7.24 -0.15 -13.16
CA PRO A 221 7.07 0.98 -14.05
C PRO A 221 6.01 1.96 -13.51
N GLU A 222 6.09 3.20 -13.95
CA GLU A 222 5.06 4.20 -13.62
C GLU A 222 3.74 3.88 -14.32
N SER A 223 2.63 3.93 -13.60
CA SER A 223 1.29 3.69 -14.17
C SER A 223 0.60 4.95 -14.66
N LEU A 224 0.96 6.10 -14.09
CA LEU A 224 0.31 7.36 -14.44
C LEU A 224 0.80 7.87 -15.79
N PRO A 225 -0.09 8.10 -16.79
CA PRO A 225 0.29 8.63 -18.10
C PRO A 225 0.94 10.02 -17.98
N ASP A 226 2.02 10.28 -18.74
CA ASP A 226 2.74 11.56 -18.70
C ASP A 226 1.87 12.79 -18.95
N LYS A 227 0.77 12.63 -19.70
CA LYS A 227 -0.18 13.71 -19.97
C LYS A 227 -0.98 14.14 -18.73
N MET A 228 -1.06 13.29 -17.74
CA MET A 228 -1.76 13.56 -16.47
C MET A 228 -0.79 13.98 -15.36
N ARG A 229 0.51 13.75 -15.55
CA ARG A 229 1.56 14.23 -14.64
C ARG A 229 1.78 15.73 -14.86
N LEU A 230 1.57 16.48 -13.81
CA LEU A 230 1.94 17.89 -13.82
C LEU A 230 3.47 17.99 -13.67
N ASN A 231 4.14 18.43 -14.73
CA ASN A 231 5.61 18.55 -14.81
C ASN A 231 6.21 19.62 -13.88
N THR A 232 5.43 20.25 -13.04
CA THR A 232 5.88 21.34 -12.16
C THR A 232 5.63 21.00 -10.70
N TRP A 233 6.71 20.95 -9.92
CA TRP A 233 6.65 21.05 -8.47
C TRP A 233 5.88 22.33 -8.10
N GLY A 234 4.72 22.18 -7.46
CA GLY A 234 3.87 23.32 -7.08
C GLY A 234 2.57 23.45 -7.86
N ALA A 235 2.19 22.44 -8.66
CA ALA A 235 0.84 22.38 -9.20
C ALA A 235 -0.19 22.46 -8.06
N PRO A 236 -1.28 23.26 -8.22
CA PRO A 236 -2.26 23.44 -7.16
C PRO A 236 -2.97 22.12 -6.87
N ILE A 237 -2.61 21.52 -5.74
CA ILE A 237 -3.36 20.42 -5.17
C ILE A 237 -4.66 21.03 -4.67
N SER A 238 -5.80 20.45 -5.07
CA SER A 238 -7.06 20.86 -4.46
C SER A 238 -7.07 20.39 -3.01
N TRP A 239 -6.86 21.30 -2.07
CA TRP A 239 -6.88 21.02 -0.63
C TRP A 239 -8.15 20.29 -0.19
N GLU A 240 -9.26 20.49 -0.91
CA GLU A 240 -10.50 19.73 -0.74
C GLU A 240 -10.37 18.23 -0.95
N GLN A 241 -9.48 17.79 -1.84
CA GLN A 241 -9.20 16.35 -2.07
C GLN A 241 -8.23 15.78 -1.05
N ALA A 242 -7.35 16.62 -0.51
CA ALA A 242 -6.36 16.25 0.49
C ALA A 242 -6.94 16.23 1.92
N ASP A 243 -8.10 16.85 2.16
CA ASP A 243 -8.75 16.91 3.46
C ASP A 243 -9.55 15.61 3.74
N PRO A 244 -9.20 14.83 4.78
CA PRO A 244 -9.93 13.64 5.16
C PRO A 244 -11.38 13.90 5.57
N PHE A 245 -11.65 15.04 6.17
CA PHE A 245 -13.02 15.41 6.58
C PHE A 245 -13.89 15.84 5.39
N ALA A 246 -13.32 16.53 4.40
CA ALA A 246 -14.01 16.82 3.15
C ALA A 246 -14.34 15.53 2.37
N SER A 247 -13.42 14.56 2.37
CA SER A 247 -13.65 13.24 1.78
C SER A 247 -14.78 12.49 2.47
N LEU A 248 -14.82 12.46 3.80
CA LEU A 248 -15.93 11.88 4.58
C LEU A 248 -17.27 12.59 4.30
N ARG A 249 -17.25 13.92 4.15
CA ARG A 249 -18.46 14.69 3.82
C ARG A 249 -19.02 14.31 2.44
N LYS A 250 -18.15 14.07 1.45
CA LYS A 250 -18.58 13.58 0.13
C LYS A 250 -19.22 12.19 0.21
N VAL A 251 -18.65 11.28 1.00
CA VAL A 251 -19.24 9.94 1.26
C VAL A 251 -20.63 10.07 1.88
N GLY A 252 -20.85 11.03 2.79
CA GLY A 252 -22.13 11.28 3.43
C GLY A 252 -23.25 11.81 2.50
N GLN A 253 -22.92 12.22 1.29
CA GLN A 253 -23.93 12.72 0.31
C GLN A 253 -24.67 11.59 -0.40
N ASP A 254 -24.05 10.40 -0.55
CA ASP A 254 -24.68 9.22 -1.13
C ASP A 254 -25.01 8.21 -0.02
N THR A 255 -26.30 8.00 0.21
CA THR A 255 -26.80 7.08 1.25
C THR A 255 -26.29 5.66 1.08
N THR A 256 -26.16 5.17 -0.15
CA THR A 256 -25.69 3.81 -0.43
C THR A 256 -24.22 3.67 -0.07
N VAL A 257 -23.39 4.64 -0.47
CA VAL A 257 -21.95 4.66 -0.15
C VAL A 257 -21.77 4.81 1.36
N LEU A 258 -22.54 5.68 2.02
CA LEU A 258 -22.49 5.85 3.47
C LEU A 258 -22.82 4.55 4.23
N LEU A 259 -23.88 3.84 3.84
CA LEU A 259 -24.26 2.57 4.46
C LEU A 259 -23.18 1.50 4.28
N ILE A 260 -22.57 1.41 3.09
CA ILE A 260 -21.44 0.51 2.85
C ILE A 260 -20.27 0.87 3.75
N CYS A 261 -19.91 2.15 3.85
CA CYS A 261 -18.82 2.60 4.72
C CYS A 261 -19.08 2.30 6.20
N ILE A 262 -20.30 2.49 6.68
CA ILE A 262 -20.69 2.14 8.05
C ILE A 262 -20.58 0.62 8.27
N THR A 263 -21.05 -0.18 7.34
CA THR A 263 -20.97 -1.64 7.43
C THR A 263 -19.52 -2.11 7.49
N VAL A 264 -18.67 -1.58 6.61
CA VAL A 264 -17.23 -1.88 6.61
C VAL A 264 -16.58 -1.45 7.92
N PHE A 265 -16.85 -0.24 8.41
CA PHE A 265 -16.32 0.26 9.68
C PHE A 265 -16.69 -0.67 10.85
N LEU A 266 -17.97 -1.04 10.97
CA LEU A 266 -18.44 -1.92 12.04
C LEU A 266 -17.87 -3.34 11.94
N SER A 267 -17.64 -3.83 10.72
CA SER A 267 -17.02 -5.15 10.50
C SER A 267 -15.54 -5.17 10.84
N TYR A 268 -14.80 -4.12 10.47
CA TYR A 268 -13.35 -4.05 10.72
C TYR A 268 -12.97 -3.61 12.14
N LEU A 269 -13.88 -2.99 12.88
CA LEU A 269 -13.60 -2.53 14.24
C LEU A 269 -13.18 -3.67 15.20
N PRO A 270 -13.91 -4.82 15.28
CA PRO A 270 -13.46 -5.96 16.09
C PRO A 270 -12.18 -6.60 15.53
N GLU A 271 -12.04 -6.67 14.20
CA GLU A 271 -10.90 -7.27 13.53
C GLU A 271 -9.60 -6.48 13.83
N ALA A 272 -9.64 -5.15 13.81
CA ALA A 272 -8.52 -4.32 14.18
C ALA A 272 -8.06 -4.56 15.62
N GLY A 273 -9.00 -4.70 16.57
CA GLY A 273 -8.71 -5.06 17.97
C GLY A 273 -8.07 -6.45 18.09
N GLN A 274 -8.58 -7.41 17.33
CA GLN A 274 -8.04 -8.76 17.29
C GLN A 274 -6.61 -8.77 16.75
N TYR A 275 -6.33 -8.16 15.62
CA TYR A 275 -4.99 -8.11 15.04
C TYR A 275 -3.97 -7.42 15.96
N SER A 276 -4.35 -6.35 16.63
CA SER A 276 -3.42 -5.60 17.46
C SER A 276 -3.10 -6.27 18.81
N SER A 277 -4.05 -7.00 19.41
CA SER A 277 -3.94 -7.46 20.79
C SER A 277 -3.96 -8.98 20.96
N PHE A 278 -4.44 -9.74 19.97
CA PHE A 278 -4.68 -11.17 20.11
C PHE A 278 -3.40 -11.98 20.36
N PHE A 279 -2.35 -11.74 19.58
CA PHE A 279 -1.07 -12.45 19.77
C PHE A 279 -0.40 -12.08 21.09
N LEU A 280 -0.53 -10.83 21.52
CA LEU A 280 -0.05 -10.38 22.80
C LEU A 280 -0.81 -11.07 23.94
N TYR A 281 -2.12 -11.23 23.83
CA TYR A 281 -2.97 -11.97 24.77
C TYR A 281 -2.58 -13.44 24.87
N LEU A 282 -2.41 -14.12 23.72
CA LEU A 282 -1.97 -15.51 23.70
C LEU A 282 -0.62 -15.70 24.40
N ARG A 283 0.30 -14.77 24.22
CA ARG A 283 1.63 -14.83 24.81
C ARG A 283 1.66 -14.50 26.30
N GLN A 284 0.97 -13.43 26.73
CA GLN A 284 1.07 -12.91 28.10
C GLN A 284 0.04 -13.47 29.05
N VAL A 285 -1.17 -13.77 28.58
CA VAL A 285 -2.27 -14.24 29.44
C VAL A 285 -2.39 -15.75 29.38
N ILE A 286 -2.37 -16.31 28.17
CA ILE A 286 -2.47 -17.77 27.98
C ILE A 286 -1.11 -18.46 28.12
N ASN A 287 0.00 -17.71 28.08
CA ASN A 287 1.37 -18.19 28.15
C ASN A 287 1.75 -19.19 27.03
N PHE A 288 1.21 -19.00 25.83
CA PHE A 288 1.61 -19.80 24.67
C PHE A 288 3.07 -19.56 24.32
N SER A 289 3.80 -20.65 24.04
CA SER A 289 5.14 -20.55 23.50
C SER A 289 5.12 -20.00 22.07
N PRO A 290 6.21 -19.38 21.58
CA PRO A 290 6.30 -18.92 20.20
C PRO A 290 6.00 -20.02 19.17
N LYS A 291 6.41 -21.26 19.44
CA LYS A 291 6.09 -22.41 18.58
C LYS A 291 4.62 -22.72 18.52
N THR A 292 3.92 -22.67 19.68
CA THR A 292 2.48 -22.90 19.77
C THR A 292 1.70 -21.81 19.01
N ILE A 293 2.12 -20.55 19.13
CA ILE A 293 1.55 -19.43 18.39
C ILE A 293 1.73 -19.63 16.87
N ALA A 294 2.92 -20.04 16.42
CA ALA A 294 3.19 -20.33 15.02
C ALA A 294 2.27 -21.42 14.44
N VAL A 295 2.10 -22.53 15.18
CA VAL A 295 1.18 -23.61 14.79
C VAL A 295 -0.25 -23.12 14.73
N PHE A 296 -0.69 -22.35 15.74
CA PHE A 296 -2.03 -21.77 15.77
C PHE A 296 -2.31 -20.87 14.56
N ILE A 297 -1.39 -19.95 14.24
CA ILE A 297 -1.49 -19.08 13.07
C ILE A 297 -1.55 -19.91 11.79
N GLY A 298 -0.68 -20.92 11.66
CA GLY A 298 -0.64 -21.80 10.50
C GLY A 298 -1.98 -22.53 10.27
N VAL A 299 -2.57 -23.08 11.34
CA VAL A 299 -3.88 -23.75 11.26
C VAL A 299 -4.98 -22.77 10.86
N VAL A 300 -5.07 -21.61 11.52
CA VAL A 300 -6.07 -20.58 11.19
C VAL A 300 -5.91 -20.13 9.74
N GLY A 301 -4.66 -19.93 9.29
CA GLY A 301 -4.39 -19.52 7.93
C GLY A 301 -4.79 -20.55 6.89
N ILE A 302 -4.48 -21.83 7.10
CA ILE A 302 -4.92 -22.92 6.21
C ILE A 302 -6.44 -22.97 6.15
N LEU A 303 -7.11 -22.90 7.30
CA LEU A 303 -8.59 -22.90 7.35
C LEU A 303 -9.19 -21.69 6.63
N SER A 304 -8.58 -20.51 6.76
CA SER A 304 -8.99 -19.30 6.06
C SER A 304 -8.85 -19.43 4.54
N ILE A 305 -7.74 -19.97 4.06
CA ILE A 305 -7.52 -20.22 2.63
C ILE A 305 -8.55 -21.22 2.11
N LEU A 306 -8.78 -22.32 2.83
CA LEU A 306 -9.79 -23.31 2.44
C LEU A 306 -11.19 -22.70 2.40
N ALA A 307 -11.56 -21.90 3.39
CA ALA A 307 -12.85 -21.21 3.40
C ALA A 307 -13.02 -20.26 2.21
N GLN A 308 -11.98 -19.46 1.89
CA GLN A 308 -12.03 -18.51 0.76
C GLN A 308 -12.02 -19.19 -0.61
N THR A 309 -11.52 -20.42 -0.72
CA THR A 309 -11.50 -21.17 -1.99
C THR A 309 -12.75 -21.99 -2.21
N LEU A 310 -13.48 -22.31 -1.15
CA LEU A 310 -14.70 -23.13 -1.23
C LEU A 310 -15.99 -22.27 -1.37
N PHE A 311 -15.93 -20.99 -1.03
CA PHE A 311 -17.03 -20.01 -1.11
C PHE A 311 -16.66 -18.85 -2.05
#